data_3f39379a07322f2d3d22dd7020148684
#
_entry.id   3f39379a07322f2d3d22dd7020148684
#
_cell.length_a   1.000
_cell.length_b   1.000
_cell.length_c   1.000
_cell.angle_alpha   90.00
_cell.angle_beta   90.00
_cell.angle_gamma   90.00
#
_symmetry.space_group_name_H-M   'P 1'
#
loop_
_entity.id
_entity.type
_entity.pdbx_description
1 polymer ?
#
loop_
_entity_poly.entity_id
_entity_poly.type
_entity_poly.pdbx_seq_one_letter_code
_entity_poly.pdbx_strand_id
1 'polypeptide(L)'
;STGIHKEVETIYTSASSGQFKLRGFEAKKELFGVYVRDRWNNLSDTLFAELTPLYEEKIDSKFFKRLSLPRDEDDAGQFSRMFDGNIAVGMYTSVAVSLSPVFFTIDLGQPVMLSRYILWHRQSNPYNNCSPKLWKVYGTLNPDFSNSDTNYWVNGYQKDWELLSDVNNISQYKPSGDDLQNTSEDLAAALAGFDIECTNETPVRYLRFEITENWAMPVRTVIGELEFYGAPQE
;
A
#
# COMPACT_ATOMS: atom_id res chain seq x y z
N SER A 1 -10.04 4.00 -39.52
CA SER A 1 -8.90 4.87 -39.20
C SER A 1 -7.69 3.98 -38.99
N THR A 2 -6.63 4.19 -39.76
CA THR A 2 -5.34 3.55 -39.53
C THR A 2 -4.69 4.19 -38.31
N GLY A 3 -5.18 3.83 -37.13
CA GLY A 3 -4.57 4.25 -35.88
C GLY A 3 -3.18 3.64 -35.76
N ILE A 4 -2.17 4.46 -35.52
CA ILE A 4 -0.84 3.96 -35.18
C ILE A 4 -0.93 3.43 -33.75
N HIS A 5 -0.91 2.11 -33.59
CA HIS A 5 -0.79 1.50 -32.29
C HIS A 5 0.65 1.63 -31.82
N LYS A 6 0.83 2.11 -30.58
CA LYS A 6 2.12 2.20 -29.91
C LYS A 6 2.22 1.06 -28.90
N GLU A 7 3.28 0.25 -29.00
CA GLU A 7 3.59 -0.70 -27.94
C GLU A 7 3.95 0.09 -26.66
N VAL A 8 3.27 -0.22 -25.57
CA VAL A 8 3.42 0.50 -24.29
C VAL A 8 4.15 -0.34 -23.26
N GLU A 9 4.00 -1.66 -23.30
CA GLU A 9 4.66 -2.58 -22.37
C GLU A 9 4.80 -3.97 -22.98
N THR A 10 5.87 -4.68 -22.65
CA THR A 10 6.09 -6.09 -22.98
C THR A 10 6.40 -6.87 -21.72
N ILE A 11 5.53 -7.82 -21.37
CA ILE A 11 5.65 -8.65 -20.18
C ILE A 11 6.06 -10.06 -20.57
N TYR A 12 7.16 -10.54 -19.98
CA TYR A 12 7.66 -11.89 -20.20
C TYR A 12 7.15 -12.82 -19.09
N THR A 13 6.51 -13.91 -19.47
CA THR A 13 6.00 -14.90 -18.51
C THR A 13 6.10 -16.31 -19.09
N SER A 14 6.31 -17.30 -18.23
CA SER A 14 6.16 -18.72 -18.53
C SER A 14 4.82 -19.29 -18.06
N ALA A 15 4.03 -18.48 -17.35
CA ALA A 15 2.72 -18.91 -16.86
C ALA A 15 1.69 -18.94 -18.01
N SER A 16 0.76 -19.88 -17.93
CA SER A 16 -0.35 -19.99 -18.90
C SER A 16 -1.47 -18.96 -18.65
N SER A 17 -1.48 -18.32 -17.49
CA SER A 17 -2.42 -17.28 -17.11
C SER A 17 -1.76 -16.33 -16.10
N GLY A 18 -2.23 -15.10 -16.04
CA GLY A 18 -1.73 -14.09 -15.09
C GLY A 18 -2.54 -12.82 -15.17
N GLN A 19 -2.33 -11.94 -14.19
CA GLN A 19 -2.85 -10.58 -14.19
C GLN A 19 -1.67 -9.63 -14.19
N PHE A 20 -1.78 -8.59 -15.01
CA PHE A 20 -0.75 -7.57 -15.15
C PHE A 20 -1.41 -6.20 -14.99
N LYS A 21 -0.70 -5.29 -14.32
CA LYS A 21 -1.17 -3.93 -14.10
C LYS A 21 -0.32 -2.98 -14.92
N LEU A 22 -0.97 -2.16 -15.71
CA LEU A 22 -0.35 -1.09 -16.47
C LEU A 22 -0.69 0.25 -15.84
N ARG A 23 0.28 1.15 -15.74
CA ARG A 23 0.14 2.45 -15.08
C ARG A 23 0.70 3.57 -15.98
N GLY A 24 0.44 4.82 -15.58
CA GLY A 24 0.99 5.99 -16.28
C GLY A 24 0.19 6.44 -17.49
N PHE A 25 -1.07 6.03 -17.59
CA PHE A 25 -1.99 6.49 -18.62
C PHE A 25 -2.80 7.69 -18.14
N GLU A 26 -3.16 8.57 -19.06
CA GLU A 26 -4.14 9.60 -18.79
C GLU A 26 -5.53 9.02 -18.57
N ALA A 27 -6.33 9.63 -17.71
CA ALA A 27 -7.71 9.21 -17.43
C ALA A 27 -8.67 9.63 -18.55
N LYS A 28 -8.39 9.17 -19.77
CA LYS A 28 -9.23 9.38 -20.96
C LYS A 28 -9.52 8.06 -21.64
N LYS A 29 -10.64 7.99 -22.32
CA LYS A 29 -11.06 6.80 -23.06
C LYS A 29 -10.10 6.54 -24.21
N GLU A 30 -9.44 5.39 -24.23
CA GLU A 30 -8.51 4.96 -25.24
C GLU A 30 -8.76 3.51 -25.64
N LEU A 31 -8.33 3.13 -26.85
CA LEU A 31 -8.39 1.76 -27.34
C LEU A 31 -7.09 1.02 -26.98
N PHE A 32 -7.20 0.02 -26.13
CA PHE A 32 -6.10 -0.87 -25.77
C PHE A 32 -6.17 -2.16 -26.56
N GLY A 33 -5.01 -2.65 -26.99
CA GLY A 33 -4.88 -3.93 -27.65
C GLY A 33 -3.87 -4.82 -26.92
N VAL A 34 -4.21 -6.08 -26.71
CA VAL A 34 -3.33 -7.08 -26.11
C VAL A 34 -3.18 -8.27 -27.04
N TYR A 35 -1.96 -8.71 -27.25
CA TYR A 35 -1.64 -9.92 -27.98
C TYR A 35 -0.52 -10.69 -27.29
N VAL A 36 -0.40 -11.96 -27.59
CA VAL A 36 0.68 -12.83 -27.11
C VAL A 36 1.67 -13.08 -28.22
N ARG A 37 2.95 -13.03 -27.89
CA ARG A 37 4.05 -13.40 -28.78
C ARG A 37 4.82 -14.58 -28.16
N ASP A 38 4.94 -15.67 -28.88
CA ASP A 38 5.71 -16.82 -28.41
C ASP A 38 7.22 -16.64 -28.65
N ARG A 39 8.02 -17.59 -28.17
CA ARG A 39 9.49 -17.59 -28.33
C ARG A 39 9.97 -17.72 -29.77
N TRP A 40 9.11 -18.10 -30.67
CA TRP A 40 9.41 -18.21 -32.13
C TRP A 40 8.88 -17.03 -32.93
N ASN A 41 8.39 -15.98 -32.25
CA ASN A 41 7.78 -14.77 -32.83
C ASN A 41 6.42 -14.98 -33.51
N ASN A 42 5.72 -16.09 -33.25
CA ASN A 42 4.32 -16.18 -33.67
C ASN A 42 3.46 -15.27 -32.81
N LEU A 43 2.52 -14.57 -33.43
CA LEU A 43 1.59 -13.64 -32.78
C LEU A 43 0.20 -14.27 -32.71
N SER A 44 -0.48 -14.08 -31.58
CA SER A 44 -1.91 -14.33 -31.47
C SER A 44 -2.71 -13.25 -32.19
N ASP A 45 -4.02 -13.46 -32.33
CA ASP A 45 -4.94 -12.37 -32.58
C ASP A 45 -4.85 -11.33 -31.47
N THR A 46 -5.10 -10.06 -31.82
CA THR A 46 -5.11 -8.96 -30.87
C THR A 46 -6.51 -8.79 -30.29
N LEU A 47 -6.61 -8.88 -28.97
CA LEU A 47 -7.84 -8.51 -28.25
C LEU A 47 -7.85 -7.00 -28.04
N PHE A 48 -8.90 -6.32 -28.49
CA PHE A 48 -9.09 -4.88 -28.28
C PHE A 48 -10.17 -4.59 -27.26
N ALA A 49 -9.94 -3.58 -26.42
CA ALA A 49 -10.93 -3.05 -25.49
C ALA A 49 -10.79 -1.52 -25.38
N GLU A 50 -11.92 -0.81 -25.38
CA GLU A 50 -11.95 0.60 -25.02
C GLU A 50 -12.03 0.72 -23.51
N LEU A 51 -11.05 1.35 -22.89
CA LEU A 51 -10.96 1.53 -21.44
C LEU A 51 -10.66 2.99 -21.13
N THR A 52 -11.15 3.43 -19.98
CA THR A 52 -10.76 4.71 -19.36
C THR A 52 -9.94 4.37 -18.13
N PRO A 53 -8.61 4.61 -18.14
CA PRO A 53 -7.76 4.39 -16.98
C PRO A 53 -8.25 5.23 -15.78
N LEU A 54 -8.07 4.72 -14.58
CA LEU A 54 -8.37 5.47 -13.36
C LEU A 54 -7.39 6.64 -13.22
N TYR A 55 -7.92 7.80 -12.86
CA TYR A 55 -7.08 8.93 -12.49
C TYR A 55 -6.36 8.62 -11.17
N GLU A 56 -5.08 8.82 -11.17
CA GLU A 56 -4.22 8.59 -10.01
C GLU A 56 -3.08 9.62 -9.99
N GLU A 57 -2.90 10.27 -8.85
CA GLU A 57 -1.70 11.07 -8.58
C GLU A 57 -1.12 10.72 -7.20
N LYS A 58 0.16 11.00 -7.01
CA LYS A 58 0.78 10.91 -5.68
C LYS A 58 0.23 12.01 -4.78
N ILE A 59 -0.29 11.63 -3.63
CA ILE A 59 -0.84 12.59 -2.67
C ILE A 59 0.31 13.31 -1.95
N ASP A 60 0.22 14.63 -1.89
CA ASP A 60 1.26 15.47 -1.31
C ASP A 60 1.33 15.32 0.22
N SER A 61 2.38 14.68 0.70
CA SER A 61 2.59 14.36 2.11
C SER A 61 2.79 15.58 3.02
N LYS A 62 2.99 16.77 2.46
CA LYS A 62 3.13 18.01 3.26
C LYS A 62 1.89 18.34 4.12
N PHE A 63 0.73 17.81 3.73
CA PHE A 63 -0.52 17.99 4.46
C PHE A 63 -0.78 16.90 5.48
N PHE A 64 0.01 15.83 5.49
CA PHE A 64 -0.22 14.69 6.38
C PHE A 64 0.06 15.06 7.83
N LYS A 65 -0.81 14.57 8.70
CA LYS A 65 -0.67 14.76 10.14
C LYS A 65 -0.86 13.42 10.86
N ARG A 66 -0.08 13.24 11.89
CA ARG A 66 -0.35 12.18 12.84
C ARG A 66 -1.59 12.51 13.65
N LEU A 67 -2.46 11.54 13.81
CA LEU A 67 -3.50 11.55 14.84
C LEU A 67 -3.09 10.65 16.00
N SER A 68 -3.59 10.97 17.20
CA SER A 68 -3.44 10.14 18.39
C SER A 68 -4.83 9.74 18.85
N LEU A 69 -5.33 8.65 18.31
CA LEU A 69 -6.56 8.02 18.74
C LEU A 69 -6.27 7.06 19.91
N PRO A 70 -7.26 6.72 20.72
CA PRO A 70 -7.07 5.71 21.76
C PRO A 70 -6.49 4.42 21.16
N ARG A 71 -5.47 3.86 21.81
CA ARG A 71 -4.69 2.70 21.35
C ARG A 71 -3.72 2.96 20.20
N ASP A 72 -3.62 4.17 19.65
CA ASP A 72 -2.51 4.49 18.76
C ASP A 72 -1.20 4.53 19.55
N GLU A 73 -0.19 3.87 18.98
CA GLU A 73 1.16 3.91 19.52
C GLU A 73 1.81 5.27 19.24
N ASP A 74 2.57 5.75 20.21
CA ASP A 74 3.35 6.97 20.04
C ASP A 74 4.51 6.71 19.08
N ASP A 75 4.90 7.71 18.30
CA ASP A 75 5.99 7.66 17.31
C ASP A 75 7.26 8.41 17.77
N ALA A 76 7.28 8.87 19.01
CA ALA A 76 8.37 9.67 19.57
C ALA A 76 8.78 10.88 18.68
N GLY A 77 7.81 11.48 17.97
CA GLY A 77 8.05 12.60 17.06
C GLY A 77 8.71 12.20 15.72
N GLN A 78 8.63 10.94 15.32
CA GLN A 78 9.27 10.43 14.10
C GLN A 78 8.32 10.29 12.91
N PHE A 79 7.08 10.76 13.02
CA PHE A 79 6.05 10.63 11.99
C PHE A 79 6.53 11.06 10.59
N SER A 80 7.23 12.20 10.51
CA SER A 80 7.71 12.72 9.23
C SER A 80 8.70 11.80 8.51
N ARG A 81 9.33 10.87 9.22
CA ARG A 81 10.27 9.90 8.62
C ARG A 81 9.61 8.87 7.73
N MET A 82 8.27 8.76 7.77
CA MET A 82 7.53 7.93 6.81
C MET A 82 7.31 8.62 5.47
N PHE A 83 7.69 9.90 5.33
CA PHE A 83 7.34 10.74 4.17
C PHE A 83 8.50 11.63 3.73
N ASP A 84 9.74 11.31 4.11
CA ASP A 84 10.92 12.13 3.84
C ASP A 84 11.75 11.63 2.64
N GLY A 85 11.31 10.55 2.00
CA GLY A 85 11.99 9.91 0.88
C GLY A 85 13.21 9.08 1.29
N ASN A 86 13.39 8.84 2.59
CA ASN A 86 14.55 8.10 3.11
C ASN A 86 14.15 6.72 3.66
N ILE A 87 14.13 5.74 2.79
CA ILE A 87 13.80 4.35 3.14
C ILE A 87 14.80 3.67 4.07
N ALA A 88 15.97 4.29 4.35
CA ALA A 88 17.01 3.68 5.18
C ALA A 88 16.70 3.76 6.69
N VAL A 89 15.94 4.77 7.14
CA VAL A 89 15.68 5.04 8.56
C VAL A 89 14.28 4.64 8.98
N GLY A 90 13.28 5.42 8.69
CA GLY A 90 11.88 5.16 9.01
C GLY A 90 11.41 5.62 10.40
N MET A 91 10.08 5.63 10.55
CA MET A 91 9.38 5.88 11.81
C MET A 91 9.30 4.60 12.64
N TYR A 92 9.62 4.71 13.93
CA TYR A 92 9.37 3.67 14.92
C TYR A 92 8.20 4.06 15.81
N THR A 93 7.31 3.12 16.10
CA THR A 93 6.40 3.27 17.23
C THR A 93 7.20 3.15 18.52
N SER A 94 6.89 4.03 19.49
CA SER A 94 7.78 4.25 20.63
C SER A 94 7.69 3.18 21.71
N VAL A 95 6.65 2.39 21.77
CA VAL A 95 6.37 1.61 22.96
C VAL A 95 6.76 0.16 22.84
N ALA A 96 7.56 -0.25 23.79
CA ALA A 96 7.87 -1.62 24.12
C ALA A 96 6.75 -2.26 24.98
N VAL A 97 5.49 -2.08 24.66
CA VAL A 97 4.40 -2.80 25.31
C VAL A 97 3.88 -3.84 24.35
N SER A 98 3.86 -5.08 24.78
CA SER A 98 3.44 -6.26 24.01
C SER A 98 1.93 -6.25 23.69
N LEU A 99 1.46 -5.19 23.04
CA LEU A 99 0.07 -5.06 22.63
C LEU A 99 -0.01 -5.19 21.11
N SER A 100 -0.17 -6.39 20.64
CA SER A 100 -0.61 -6.65 19.26
C SER A 100 -2.15 -6.52 19.22
N PRO A 101 -2.73 -5.95 18.17
CA PRO A 101 -2.06 -5.23 17.08
C PRO A 101 -1.48 -3.86 17.46
N VAL A 102 -0.51 -3.39 16.66
CA VAL A 102 0.04 -2.03 16.75
C VAL A 102 -0.77 -1.12 15.86
N PHE A 103 -1.25 0.00 16.41
CA PHE A 103 -2.06 0.96 15.66
C PHE A 103 -1.34 2.30 15.50
N PHE A 104 -1.54 2.94 14.36
CA PHE A 104 -1.26 4.36 14.15
C PHE A 104 -2.23 4.93 13.12
N THR A 105 -2.51 6.24 13.23
CA THR A 105 -3.50 6.89 12.38
C THR A 105 -2.91 8.13 11.70
N ILE A 106 -3.24 8.29 10.42
CA ILE A 106 -2.79 9.38 9.55
C ILE A 106 -4.01 10.18 9.10
N ASP A 107 -3.94 11.52 9.19
CA ASP A 107 -4.82 12.45 8.48
C ASP A 107 -4.12 12.85 7.17
N LEU A 108 -4.71 12.59 6.02
CA LEU A 108 -4.21 12.97 4.71
C LEU A 108 -4.39 14.48 4.41
N GLY A 109 -5.10 15.21 5.30
CA GLY A 109 -5.38 16.64 5.14
C GLY A 109 -6.55 16.95 4.23
N GLN A 110 -6.96 16.04 3.35
CA GLN A 110 -8.07 16.19 2.42
C GLN A 110 -8.72 14.83 2.13
N PRO A 111 -9.99 14.81 1.65
CA PRO A 111 -10.59 13.58 1.15
C PRO A 111 -9.87 13.08 -0.11
N VAL A 112 -9.67 11.77 -0.20
CA VAL A 112 -9.02 11.11 -1.35
C VAL A 112 -9.75 9.82 -1.68
N MET A 113 -10.07 9.60 -2.96
CA MET A 113 -10.38 8.28 -3.46
C MET A 113 -9.04 7.56 -3.68
N LEU A 114 -8.63 6.77 -2.70
CA LEU A 114 -7.36 6.05 -2.76
C LEU A 114 -7.43 4.92 -3.79
N SER A 115 -6.38 4.78 -4.59
CA SER A 115 -6.17 3.65 -5.48
C SER A 115 -5.20 2.64 -4.90
N ARG A 116 -4.18 3.12 -4.23
CA ARG A 116 -3.13 2.29 -3.63
C ARG A 116 -2.24 3.09 -2.67
N TYR A 117 -1.39 2.37 -1.97
CA TYR A 117 -0.22 2.93 -1.29
C TYR A 117 1.00 2.04 -1.50
N ILE A 118 2.19 2.63 -1.36
CA ILE A 118 3.44 1.89 -1.34
C ILE A 118 4.00 1.97 0.08
N LEU A 119 4.35 0.82 0.64
CA LEU A 119 4.99 0.71 1.94
C LEU A 119 6.40 0.16 1.75
N TRP A 120 7.39 0.83 2.31
CA TRP A 120 8.75 0.31 2.38
C TRP A 120 9.09 -0.16 3.78
N HIS A 121 9.66 -1.33 3.88
CA HIS A 121 10.42 -1.69 5.06
C HIS A 121 11.65 -0.80 5.16
N ARG A 122 12.11 -0.55 6.38
CA ARG A 122 13.42 0.07 6.58
C ARG A 122 14.51 -0.76 5.89
N GLN A 123 15.22 -0.17 4.94
CA GLN A 123 16.14 -0.91 4.06
C GLN A 123 17.38 -1.45 4.75
N SER A 124 17.78 -0.91 5.91
CA SER A 124 18.86 -1.51 6.70
C SER A 124 18.50 -2.91 7.23
N ASN A 125 17.23 -3.28 7.25
CA ASN A 125 16.78 -4.56 7.81
C ASN A 125 15.38 -4.98 7.30
N PRO A 126 15.20 -5.20 5.99
CA PRO A 126 13.91 -5.59 5.43
C PRO A 126 13.56 -7.02 5.87
N TYR A 127 12.27 -7.30 6.02
CA TYR A 127 11.72 -8.60 6.46
C TYR A 127 12.33 -9.09 7.77
N ASN A 128 12.57 -8.19 8.72
CA ASN A 128 13.19 -8.54 9.99
C ASN A 128 12.74 -7.60 11.12
N ASN A 129 13.00 -8.00 12.35
CA ASN A 129 12.72 -7.24 13.57
C ASN A 129 11.27 -6.70 13.64
N CYS A 130 11.16 -5.37 13.69
CA CYS A 130 9.92 -4.63 13.83
C CYS A 130 9.26 -4.30 12.47
N SER A 131 9.77 -4.80 11.35
CA SER A 131 9.13 -4.57 10.06
C SER A 131 7.76 -5.23 10.01
N PRO A 132 6.71 -4.57 9.49
CA PRO A 132 5.40 -5.17 9.35
C PRO A 132 5.45 -6.45 8.51
N LYS A 133 4.73 -7.48 8.95
CA LYS A 133 4.58 -8.74 8.22
C LYS A 133 3.15 -8.90 7.73
N LEU A 134 2.19 -8.67 8.60
CA LEU A 134 0.76 -8.69 8.26
C LEU A 134 0.10 -7.43 8.82
N TRP A 135 -0.78 -6.82 8.03
CA TRP A 135 -1.46 -5.60 8.44
C TRP A 135 -2.74 -5.35 7.66
N LYS A 136 -3.59 -4.50 8.22
CA LYS A 136 -4.79 -3.96 7.58
C LYS A 136 -4.73 -2.45 7.58
N VAL A 137 -5.37 -1.85 6.60
CA VAL A 137 -5.58 -0.41 6.55
C VAL A 137 -7.07 -0.14 6.42
N TYR A 138 -7.56 0.68 7.33
CA TYR A 138 -8.94 1.15 7.32
C TYR A 138 -8.96 2.65 7.04
N GLY A 139 -10.02 3.11 6.39
CA GLY A 139 -10.20 4.52 6.07
C GLY A 139 -11.58 5.03 6.40
N THR A 140 -11.69 6.32 6.69
CA THR A 140 -12.97 7.01 6.87
C THR A 140 -12.84 8.51 6.58
N LEU A 141 -13.97 9.17 6.30
CA LEU A 141 -14.05 10.65 6.27
C LEU A 141 -14.35 11.24 7.65
N ASN A 142 -15.03 10.52 8.50
CA ASN A 142 -15.68 11.07 9.70
C ASN A 142 -15.46 10.16 10.92
N PRO A 143 -14.24 10.13 11.49
CA PRO A 143 -14.00 9.38 12.71
C PRO A 143 -14.75 10.04 13.89
N ASP A 144 -15.28 9.24 14.79
CA ASP A 144 -15.87 9.75 16.03
C ASP A 144 -14.76 10.11 17.04
N PHE A 145 -14.19 11.29 16.90
CA PHE A 145 -13.16 11.80 17.81
C PHE A 145 -13.64 11.97 19.27
N SER A 146 -14.94 11.95 19.52
CA SER A 146 -15.47 12.04 20.89
C SER A 146 -15.44 10.71 21.63
N ASN A 147 -15.28 9.62 20.90
CA ASN A 147 -15.25 8.27 21.46
C ASN A 147 -13.94 8.00 22.20
N SER A 148 -13.99 7.92 23.52
CA SER A 148 -12.85 7.61 24.38
C SER A 148 -12.77 6.13 24.77
N ASP A 149 -13.68 5.29 24.30
CA ASP A 149 -13.67 3.85 24.61
C ASP A 149 -12.52 3.15 23.90
N THR A 150 -11.55 2.71 24.66
CA THR A 150 -10.39 1.96 24.15
C THR A 150 -10.80 0.67 23.43
N ASN A 151 -11.86 -0.01 23.90
CA ASN A 151 -12.32 -1.23 23.22
C ASN A 151 -12.94 -0.94 21.86
N TYR A 152 -13.65 0.19 21.70
CA TYR A 152 -14.10 0.64 20.39
C TYR A 152 -12.91 0.78 19.41
N TRP A 153 -11.82 1.44 19.84
CA TRP A 153 -10.66 1.67 19.01
C TRP A 153 -9.79 0.43 18.74
N VAL A 154 -10.08 -0.69 19.37
CA VAL A 154 -9.44 -2.00 19.11
C VAL A 154 -10.36 -2.91 18.29
N ASN A 155 -11.62 -3.04 18.69
CA ASN A 155 -12.52 -4.09 18.20
C ASN A 155 -13.84 -3.56 17.60
N GLY A 156 -14.07 -2.26 17.63
CA GLY A 156 -15.37 -1.66 17.25
C GLY A 156 -15.29 -0.78 16.01
N TYR A 157 -14.21 -0.04 15.83
CA TYR A 157 -14.09 0.97 14.77
C TYR A 157 -14.20 0.37 13.36
N GLN A 158 -13.88 -0.90 13.17
CA GLN A 158 -13.98 -1.61 11.90
C GLN A 158 -15.41 -1.65 11.32
N LYS A 159 -16.43 -1.33 12.12
CA LYS A 159 -17.83 -1.22 11.65
C LYS A 159 -18.13 0.14 11.00
N ASP A 160 -17.34 1.15 11.37
CA ASP A 160 -17.55 2.54 10.98
C ASP A 160 -16.48 3.04 10.00
N TRP A 161 -15.41 2.25 9.83
CA TRP A 161 -14.31 2.52 8.91
C TRP A 161 -14.28 1.46 7.81
N GLU A 162 -14.10 1.87 6.57
CA GLU A 162 -13.99 0.99 5.42
C GLU A 162 -12.65 0.28 5.41
N LEU A 163 -12.64 -1.04 5.19
CA LEU A 163 -11.40 -1.80 4.98
C LEU A 163 -10.85 -1.48 3.59
N LEU A 164 -9.70 -0.84 3.51
CA LEU A 164 -9.04 -0.45 2.27
C LEU A 164 -8.12 -1.55 1.75
N SER A 165 -7.42 -2.23 2.63
CA SER A 165 -6.55 -3.34 2.27
C SER A 165 -6.35 -4.30 3.44
N ASP A 166 -6.17 -5.58 3.10
CA ASP A 166 -5.85 -6.65 4.05
C ASP A 166 -4.63 -7.44 3.53
N VAL A 167 -3.47 -7.13 4.07
CA VAL A 167 -2.23 -7.84 3.78
C VAL A 167 -2.08 -8.99 4.77
N ASN A 168 -2.70 -10.10 4.43
CA ASN A 168 -2.79 -11.31 5.26
C ASN A 168 -1.92 -12.47 4.75
N ASN A 169 -1.17 -12.25 3.67
CA ASN A 169 -0.28 -13.23 3.07
C ASN A 169 1.00 -12.57 2.59
N ILE A 170 2.14 -12.99 3.10
CA ILE A 170 3.46 -12.45 2.76
C ILE A 170 3.86 -12.64 1.31
N SER A 171 3.29 -13.64 0.61
CA SER A 171 3.56 -13.86 -0.82
C SER A 171 3.10 -12.70 -1.70
N GLN A 172 2.28 -11.78 -1.16
CA GLN A 172 1.90 -10.55 -1.85
C GLN A 172 3.09 -9.59 -2.07
N TYR A 173 4.15 -9.69 -1.27
CA TYR A 173 5.28 -8.77 -1.30
C TYR A 173 6.64 -9.40 -0.99
N LYS A 174 6.70 -10.68 -0.62
CA LYS A 174 7.96 -11.45 -0.45
C LYS A 174 7.97 -12.64 -1.41
N PRO A 175 8.70 -12.54 -2.53
CA PRO A 175 8.70 -13.57 -3.58
C PRO A 175 9.08 -14.98 -3.11
N SER A 176 10.04 -15.09 -2.18
CA SER A 176 10.47 -16.40 -1.65
C SER A 176 9.48 -17.05 -0.66
N GLY A 177 8.46 -16.31 -0.24
CA GLY A 177 7.52 -16.79 0.79
C GLY A 177 8.05 -16.59 2.22
N ASP A 178 7.68 -17.48 3.13
CA ASP A 178 7.92 -17.33 4.58
C ASP A 178 9.30 -17.82 5.05
N ASP A 179 10.27 -17.90 4.19
CA ASP A 179 11.60 -18.28 4.67
C ASP A 179 12.23 -17.16 5.49
N LEU A 180 13.01 -17.56 6.51
CA LEU A 180 13.75 -16.65 7.38
C LEU A 180 14.91 -15.96 6.66
N GLN A 181 15.40 -16.53 5.56
CA GLN A 181 16.47 -15.95 4.76
C GLN A 181 15.92 -15.19 3.57
N ASN A 182 16.43 -14.00 3.35
CA ASN A 182 16.05 -13.19 2.20
C ASN A 182 16.85 -13.62 0.98
N THR A 183 16.15 -13.84 -0.13
CA THR A 183 16.77 -14.01 -1.46
C THR A 183 17.12 -12.65 -2.09
N SER A 184 17.82 -12.66 -3.21
CA SER A 184 18.08 -11.46 -4.00
C SER A 184 16.79 -10.82 -4.52
N GLU A 185 15.80 -11.64 -4.89
CA GLU A 185 14.48 -11.18 -5.33
C GLU A 185 13.71 -10.52 -4.18
N ASP A 186 13.79 -11.07 -2.96
CA ASP A 186 13.15 -10.45 -1.79
C ASP A 186 13.73 -9.07 -1.51
N LEU A 187 15.06 -8.96 -1.55
CA LEU A 187 15.73 -7.67 -1.33
C LEU A 187 15.40 -6.66 -2.42
N ALA A 188 15.30 -7.11 -3.67
CA ALA A 188 14.86 -6.26 -4.78
C ALA A 188 13.40 -5.81 -4.60
N ALA A 189 12.50 -6.70 -4.16
CA ALA A 189 11.11 -6.36 -3.87
C ALA A 189 11.00 -5.36 -2.70
N ALA A 190 11.77 -5.56 -1.63
CA ALA A 190 11.80 -4.62 -0.51
C ALA A 190 12.33 -3.24 -0.91
N LEU A 191 13.31 -3.19 -1.80
CA LEU A 191 13.86 -1.93 -2.33
C LEU A 191 12.85 -1.21 -3.25
N ALA A 192 12.10 -1.95 -4.05
CA ALA A 192 11.05 -1.39 -4.90
C ALA A 192 9.86 -0.84 -4.09
N GLY A 193 9.64 -1.35 -2.88
CA GLY A 193 8.45 -1.08 -2.07
C GLY A 193 7.27 -1.98 -2.43
N PHE A 194 6.37 -2.15 -1.47
CA PHE A 194 5.20 -3.04 -1.61
C PHE A 194 4.01 -2.22 -2.07
N ASP A 195 3.64 -2.38 -3.34
CA ASP A 195 2.52 -1.70 -3.99
C ASP A 195 1.21 -2.42 -3.64
N ILE A 196 0.45 -1.86 -2.70
CA ILE A 196 -0.78 -2.43 -2.14
C ILE A 196 -1.99 -1.65 -2.66
N GLU A 197 -2.90 -2.34 -3.34
CA GLU A 197 -4.15 -1.73 -3.81
C GLU A 197 -5.12 -1.46 -2.67
N CYS A 198 -5.86 -0.37 -2.81
CA CYS A 198 -6.99 -0.01 -1.98
C CYS A 198 -8.30 -0.38 -2.68
N THR A 199 -9.26 -0.86 -1.91
CA THR A 199 -10.57 -1.33 -2.42
C THR A 199 -11.73 -0.45 -1.95
N ASN A 200 -11.46 0.79 -1.51
CA ASN A 200 -12.50 1.69 -1.02
C ASN A 200 -13.47 2.11 -2.11
N GLU A 201 -14.75 2.14 -1.75
CA GLU A 201 -15.85 2.61 -2.58
C GLU A 201 -16.15 4.09 -2.35
N THR A 202 -15.68 4.65 -1.24
CA THR A 202 -15.90 6.05 -0.85
C THR A 202 -14.58 6.78 -0.62
N PRO A 203 -14.53 8.11 -0.78
CA PRO A 203 -13.36 8.88 -0.42
C PRO A 203 -13.04 8.72 1.07
N VAL A 204 -11.77 8.73 1.40
CA VAL A 204 -11.28 8.67 2.79
C VAL A 204 -10.31 9.81 3.04
N ARG A 205 -10.25 10.29 4.27
CA ARG A 205 -9.26 11.27 4.71
C ARG A 205 -8.38 10.73 5.84
N TYR A 206 -8.95 9.91 6.69
CA TYR A 206 -8.25 9.35 7.85
C TYR A 206 -7.96 7.89 7.60
N LEU A 207 -6.70 7.51 7.75
CA LEU A 207 -6.23 6.14 7.55
C LEU A 207 -5.75 5.59 8.88
N ARG A 208 -6.24 4.42 9.27
CA ARG A 208 -5.79 3.68 10.44
C ARG A 208 -5.09 2.40 10.02
N PHE A 209 -3.82 2.30 10.36
CA PHE A 209 -3.03 1.09 10.20
C PHE A 209 -3.19 0.20 11.42
N GLU A 210 -3.47 -1.06 11.20
CA GLU A 210 -3.55 -2.12 12.17
C GLU A 210 -2.49 -3.17 11.82
N ILE A 211 -1.32 -3.09 12.45
CA ILE A 211 -0.23 -4.04 12.23
C ILE A 211 -0.47 -5.24 13.15
N THR A 212 -0.86 -6.35 12.56
CA THR A 212 -1.24 -7.57 13.30
C THR A 212 -0.04 -8.47 13.58
N GLU A 213 0.98 -8.42 12.73
CA GLU A 213 2.21 -9.21 12.89
C GLU A 213 3.42 -8.44 12.36
N ASN A 214 4.52 -8.50 13.11
CA ASN A 214 5.85 -8.09 12.65
C ASN A 214 6.74 -9.33 12.45
N TRP A 215 7.85 -9.18 11.72
CA TRP A 215 8.71 -10.31 11.39
C TRP A 215 9.33 -11.01 12.62
N ALA A 216 9.78 -10.26 13.62
CA ALA A 216 10.44 -10.86 14.76
C ALA A 216 10.09 -10.25 16.13
N MET A 217 9.69 -9.00 16.20
CA MET A 217 9.41 -8.31 17.46
C MET A 217 7.95 -7.84 17.55
N PRO A 218 7.14 -8.38 18.48
CA PRO A 218 5.70 -8.04 18.55
C PRO A 218 5.42 -6.70 19.22
N VAL A 219 6.44 -5.97 19.67
CA VAL A 219 6.28 -4.86 20.63
C VAL A 219 6.33 -3.46 20.01
N ARG A 220 6.80 -3.32 18.79
CA ARG A 220 6.83 -2.05 18.05
C ARG A 220 6.87 -2.34 16.57
N THR A 221 6.47 -1.34 15.78
CA THR A 221 6.60 -1.43 14.33
C THR A 221 7.56 -0.37 13.81
N VAL A 222 8.17 -0.63 12.66
CA VAL A 222 8.97 0.35 11.92
C VAL A 222 8.51 0.39 10.48
N ILE A 223 8.12 1.60 10.03
CA ILE A 223 7.80 1.89 8.64
C ILE A 223 8.96 2.70 8.06
N GLY A 224 9.54 2.22 6.98
CA GLY A 224 10.61 2.94 6.28
C GLY A 224 10.08 4.17 5.58
N GLU A 225 9.10 3.98 4.71
CA GLU A 225 8.46 5.04 3.94
C GLU A 225 7.04 4.63 3.58
N LEU A 226 6.16 5.62 3.36
CA LEU A 226 4.81 5.46 2.84
C LEU A 226 4.54 6.49 1.74
N GLU A 227 3.96 6.03 0.66
CA GLU A 227 3.42 6.89 -0.38
C GLU A 227 1.98 6.50 -0.66
N PHE A 228 1.10 7.49 -0.80
CA PHE A 228 -0.30 7.28 -1.12
C PHE A 228 -0.61 7.82 -2.51
N TYR A 229 -1.46 7.12 -3.24
CA TYR A 229 -1.89 7.44 -4.60
C TYR A 229 -3.40 7.37 -4.71
N GLY A 230 -3.97 8.29 -5.49
CA GLY A 230 -5.41 8.33 -5.69
C GLY A 230 -5.86 9.64 -6.32
N ALA A 231 -7.17 9.87 -6.27
CA ALA A 231 -7.79 11.10 -6.76
C ALA A 231 -8.27 11.95 -5.57
N PRO A 232 -7.64 13.12 -5.31
CA PRO A 232 -8.18 14.08 -4.37
C PRO A 232 -9.62 14.47 -4.71
N GLN A 233 -10.44 14.68 -3.69
CA GLN A 233 -11.85 15.08 -3.83
C GLN A 233 -12.05 16.48 -3.25
N GLU A 234 -12.95 17.27 -3.88
CA GLU A 234 -13.31 18.60 -3.41
C GLU A 234 -14.25 18.58 -2.19
#